data_b9ced4a0b69b42f91edf2677a632ec11
#
_entry.id   b9ced4a0b69b42f91edf2677a632ec11
#
_cell.length_a   1.000
_cell.length_b   1.000
_cell.length_c   1.000
_cell.angle_alpha   90.00
_cell.angle_beta   90.00
_cell.angle_gamma   90.00
#
_symmetry.space_group_name_H-M   'P 1'
#
loop_
_entity.id
_entity.type
_entity.pdbx_description
1 polymer ?
#
loop_
_entity_poly.entity_id
_entity_poly.type
_entity_poly.pdbx_seq_one_letter_code
_entity_poly.pdbx_strand_id
1 'polypeptide(L)'
;MVGDNDAGAYSTYGQAGQNYGTHLLWTFVLLIPVLYVNQEMVLRLGAVTGVGHARLILERFGKFWGAFSVIDLFLLNALTIITEFIGITLASSYLGVPKDLAVLLAALVIVASAMTGSFRRFERIAMIFCAGSLLIIPVYFLAHPGIGQMASGFVVPDMPGGSKQLATVMLLIIGIVGTTVAPWQLFFQQSYVIDKRITPRFIPYEKADLVIGIVIVIVGGAAIMGATTVAFAGTHAAGHYGDAAGLAAGLAAYAGKAAGVLFAVALLDAAMIGAFAVSLSTAYALGDVLGLKHSLHRGIKNAKGFYVMYAALIAGAATIVLIPGSPLGLFTEGVQVLAGVLLPSATVFLLMLCNDKAVLGPWVNGRATNAFTGGVIAVLITLSLVLVTSVVFPHIAARQIVTIMISGVALAALAGFVLLARRRQASRGAADGPRQRPVAAQAQASAEAKAGAEAKASAEAQASKEHWRMPALAMLAPAPISLGRRTAMLGMWAYLVIAMAAVVYRIAVLAFGH
;
A
#
# COMPACT_ATOMS: atom_id res chain seq x y z
N MET A 1 4.39 -3.91 -6.93
CA MET A 1 3.03 -3.70 -7.46
C MET A 1 2.26 -5.03 -7.58
N VAL A 2 2.65 -5.98 -8.45
CA VAL A 2 1.85 -7.20 -8.67
C VAL A 2 1.62 -8.00 -7.38
N GLY A 3 2.57 -8.02 -6.46
CA GLY A 3 2.42 -8.64 -5.13
C GLY A 3 1.39 -7.98 -4.20
N ASP A 4 0.75 -6.89 -4.63
CA ASP A 4 -0.34 -6.25 -3.87
C ASP A 4 -1.65 -7.03 -3.97
N ASN A 5 -1.80 -7.89 -4.98
CA ASN A 5 -2.85 -8.90 -5.02
C ASN A 5 -2.39 -10.17 -4.28
N ASP A 6 -2.07 -10.04 -3.01
CA ASP A 6 -1.65 -11.08 -2.08
C ASP A 6 -2.84 -11.92 -1.56
N ALA A 7 -2.61 -12.83 -0.60
CA ALA A 7 -3.69 -13.62 -0.01
C ALA A 7 -4.76 -12.77 0.68
N GLY A 8 -4.34 -11.66 1.30
CA GLY A 8 -5.24 -10.69 1.91
C GLY A 8 -6.15 -10.02 0.89
N ALA A 9 -5.61 -9.67 -0.27
CA ALA A 9 -6.36 -9.11 -1.39
C ALA A 9 -7.38 -10.10 -1.95
N TYR A 10 -6.99 -11.35 -2.18
CA TYR A 10 -7.91 -12.41 -2.61
C TYR A 10 -9.09 -12.59 -1.65
N SER A 11 -8.81 -12.59 -0.35
CA SER A 11 -9.85 -12.65 0.68
C SER A 11 -10.75 -11.42 0.66
N THR A 12 -10.18 -10.23 0.68
CA THR A 12 -10.92 -8.95 0.80
C THR A 12 -11.75 -8.65 -0.44
N TYR A 13 -11.18 -8.80 -1.64
CA TYR A 13 -11.92 -8.56 -2.90
C TYR A 13 -12.95 -9.66 -3.15
N GLY A 14 -12.60 -10.92 -2.79
CA GLY A 14 -13.53 -12.03 -2.86
C GLY A 14 -14.72 -11.87 -1.92
N GLN A 15 -14.48 -11.44 -0.68
CA GLN A 15 -15.52 -11.08 0.29
C GLN A 15 -16.41 -9.95 -0.23
N ALA A 16 -15.81 -8.90 -0.82
CA ALA A 16 -16.57 -7.80 -1.40
C ALA A 16 -17.51 -8.29 -2.51
N GLY A 17 -17.01 -9.13 -3.44
CA GLY A 17 -17.81 -9.71 -4.50
C GLY A 17 -18.89 -10.66 -3.99
N GLN A 18 -18.58 -11.56 -3.04
CA GLN A 18 -19.54 -12.51 -2.46
C GLN A 18 -20.64 -11.80 -1.67
N ASN A 19 -20.29 -10.79 -0.88
CA ASN A 19 -21.23 -10.17 0.06
C ASN A 19 -21.99 -9.00 -0.54
N TYR A 20 -21.38 -8.26 -1.47
CA TYR A 20 -21.92 -7.00 -2.00
C TYR A 20 -21.89 -6.89 -3.51
N GLY A 21 -21.52 -7.96 -4.22
CA GLY A 21 -21.48 -7.93 -5.68
C GLY A 21 -20.46 -6.91 -6.22
N THR A 22 -20.84 -6.21 -7.29
CA THR A 22 -20.00 -5.20 -7.95
C THR A 22 -20.07 -3.82 -7.31
N HIS A 23 -20.86 -3.64 -6.23
CA HIS A 23 -21.14 -2.32 -5.63
C HIS A 23 -19.91 -1.59 -5.09
N LEU A 24 -18.80 -2.30 -4.82
CA LEU A 24 -17.57 -1.70 -4.28
C LEU A 24 -16.44 -1.54 -5.33
N LEU A 25 -16.69 -1.85 -6.61
CA LEU A 25 -15.67 -1.69 -7.68
C LEU A 25 -15.19 -0.25 -7.87
N TRP A 26 -16.05 0.75 -7.61
CA TRP A 26 -15.68 2.16 -7.70
C TRP A 26 -14.50 2.54 -6.78
N THR A 27 -14.26 1.79 -5.71
CA THR A 27 -13.13 2.02 -4.81
C THR A 27 -11.80 1.88 -5.54
N PHE A 28 -11.68 0.95 -6.49
CA PHE A 28 -10.48 0.79 -7.30
C PHE A 28 -10.16 2.03 -8.14
N VAL A 29 -11.18 2.69 -8.70
CA VAL A 29 -10.99 3.92 -9.48
C VAL A 29 -10.37 5.02 -8.62
N LEU A 30 -10.82 5.14 -7.37
CA LEU A 30 -10.26 6.11 -6.42
C LEU A 30 -8.84 5.72 -5.97
N LEU A 31 -8.52 4.43 -5.93
CA LEU A 31 -7.22 3.95 -5.49
C LEU A 31 -6.13 4.07 -6.58
N ILE A 32 -6.47 4.09 -7.87
CA ILE A 32 -5.49 4.28 -8.95
C ILE A 32 -4.60 5.50 -8.72
N PRO A 33 -5.12 6.73 -8.57
CA PRO A 33 -4.27 7.89 -8.35
C PRO A 33 -3.56 7.87 -6.98
N VAL A 34 -4.15 7.22 -5.96
CA VAL A 34 -3.52 7.06 -4.64
C VAL A 34 -2.29 6.16 -4.75
N LEU A 35 -2.43 5.00 -5.41
CA LEU A 35 -1.32 4.09 -5.72
C LEU A 35 -0.21 4.83 -6.49
N TYR A 36 -0.57 5.48 -7.59
CA TYR A 36 0.41 6.14 -8.45
C TYR A 36 1.21 7.19 -7.68
N VAL A 37 0.57 8.08 -6.94
CA VAL A 37 1.26 9.17 -6.25
C VAL A 37 2.13 8.65 -5.11
N ASN A 38 1.65 7.71 -4.31
CA ASN A 38 2.44 7.13 -3.22
C ASN A 38 3.66 6.39 -3.75
N GLN A 39 3.47 5.54 -4.73
CA GLN A 39 4.54 4.72 -5.29
C GLN A 39 5.55 5.56 -6.11
N GLU A 40 5.09 6.61 -6.81
CA GLU A 40 5.99 7.57 -7.49
C GLU A 40 6.88 8.31 -6.49
N MET A 41 6.31 8.75 -5.37
CA MET A 41 7.09 9.42 -4.32
C MET A 41 8.17 8.51 -3.74
N VAL A 42 7.83 7.24 -3.48
CA VAL A 42 8.75 6.24 -2.95
C VAL A 42 9.85 5.89 -3.96
N LEU A 43 9.47 5.64 -5.21
CA LEU A 43 10.39 5.38 -6.31
C LEU A 43 11.41 6.51 -6.44
N ARG A 44 10.94 7.74 -6.50
CA ARG A 44 11.78 8.94 -6.62
C ARG A 44 12.68 9.11 -5.41
N LEU A 45 12.14 8.90 -4.20
CA LEU A 45 12.90 8.99 -2.96
C LEU A 45 14.05 7.96 -2.97
N GLY A 46 13.77 6.70 -3.30
CA GLY A 46 14.78 5.64 -3.41
C GLY A 46 15.85 5.91 -4.46
N ALA A 47 15.43 6.25 -5.69
CA ALA A 47 16.33 6.49 -6.82
C ALA A 47 17.26 7.70 -6.62
N VAL A 48 16.78 8.75 -5.94
CA VAL A 48 17.54 9.99 -5.71
C VAL A 48 18.45 9.89 -4.50
N THR A 49 17.99 9.26 -3.41
CA THR A 49 18.74 9.24 -2.14
C THR A 49 19.67 8.03 -2.02
N GLY A 50 19.29 6.89 -2.58
CA GLY A 50 19.99 5.63 -2.36
C GLY A 50 19.94 5.14 -0.90
N VAL A 51 19.01 5.67 -0.09
CA VAL A 51 18.86 5.35 1.35
C VAL A 51 17.46 4.84 1.63
N GLY A 52 17.35 3.79 2.45
CA GLY A 52 16.08 3.16 2.78
C GLY A 52 15.14 4.08 3.57
N HIS A 53 13.84 3.80 3.46
CA HIS A 53 12.77 4.63 4.04
C HIS A 53 12.91 4.77 5.56
N ALA A 54 13.07 3.63 6.23
CA ALA A 54 13.22 3.58 7.69
C ALA A 54 14.43 4.37 8.18
N ARG A 55 15.56 4.28 7.48
CA ARG A 55 16.77 5.02 7.80
C ARG A 55 16.58 6.53 7.64
N LEU A 56 15.92 6.98 6.57
CA LEU A 56 15.61 8.39 6.38
C LEU A 56 14.72 8.95 7.48
N ILE A 57 13.70 8.21 7.92
CA ILE A 57 12.85 8.63 9.04
C ILE A 57 13.69 8.77 10.31
N LEU A 58 14.52 7.77 10.63
CA LEU A 58 15.38 7.76 11.81
C LEU A 58 16.32 8.97 11.84
N GLU A 59 17.02 9.25 10.75
CA GLU A 59 18.03 10.33 10.69
C GLU A 59 17.41 11.72 10.62
N ARG A 60 16.25 11.87 9.93
CA ARG A 60 15.65 13.18 9.76
C ARG A 60 14.69 13.60 10.87
N PHE A 61 13.95 12.65 11.46
CA PHE A 61 12.95 12.95 12.48
C PHE A 61 13.34 12.48 13.89
N GLY A 62 14.45 11.75 14.00
CA GLY A 62 15.03 11.31 15.28
C GLY A 62 14.60 9.90 15.70
N LYS A 63 15.26 9.41 16.77
CA LYS A 63 15.15 8.02 17.23
C LYS A 63 13.73 7.57 17.57
N PHE A 64 12.93 8.45 18.18
CA PHE A 64 11.56 8.13 18.55
C PHE A 64 10.71 7.79 17.32
N TRP A 65 10.73 8.67 16.30
CA TRP A 65 9.93 8.47 15.10
C TRP A 65 10.45 7.33 14.22
N GLY A 66 11.77 7.16 14.18
CA GLY A 66 12.37 6.01 13.50
C GLY A 66 11.98 4.69 14.14
N ALA A 67 12.05 4.58 15.47
CA ALA A 67 11.65 3.39 16.21
C ALA A 67 10.14 3.12 16.05
N PHE A 68 9.30 4.15 16.21
CA PHE A 68 7.86 4.05 16.02
C PHE A 68 7.51 3.50 14.63
N SER A 69 8.03 4.13 13.57
CA SER A 69 7.75 3.71 12.19
C SER A 69 8.17 2.27 11.90
N VAL A 70 9.28 1.81 12.47
CA VAL A 70 9.77 0.43 12.26
C VAL A 70 9.01 -0.59 13.09
N ILE A 71 8.64 -0.25 14.34
CA ILE A 71 7.82 -1.12 15.19
C ILE A 71 6.41 -1.29 14.59
N ASP A 72 5.81 -0.18 14.15
CA ASP A 72 4.52 -0.14 13.47
C ASP A 72 4.54 -1.05 12.22
N LEU A 73 5.53 -0.84 11.36
CA LEU A 73 5.74 -1.68 10.17
C LEU A 73 5.99 -3.15 10.52
N PHE A 74 6.83 -3.44 11.51
CA PHE A 74 7.17 -4.80 11.92
C PHE A 74 5.95 -5.57 12.40
N LEU A 75 5.14 -4.95 13.26
CA LEU A 75 3.92 -5.59 13.79
C LEU A 75 2.93 -5.89 12.67
N LEU A 76 2.66 -4.90 11.80
CA LEU A 76 1.79 -5.11 10.66
C LEU A 76 2.32 -6.22 9.73
N ASN A 77 3.59 -6.15 9.37
CA ASN A 77 4.18 -7.09 8.43
C ASN A 77 4.25 -8.51 9.00
N ALA A 78 4.54 -8.68 10.29
CA ALA A 78 4.49 -9.99 10.93
C ALA A 78 3.10 -10.62 10.84
N LEU A 79 2.04 -9.81 11.08
CA LEU A 79 0.66 -10.25 10.91
C LEU A 79 0.32 -10.53 9.44
N THR A 80 0.78 -9.69 8.50
CA THR A 80 0.56 -9.89 7.07
C THR A 80 1.24 -11.17 6.58
N ILE A 81 2.47 -11.48 7.02
CA ILE A 81 3.12 -12.74 6.65
C ILE A 81 2.31 -13.95 7.14
N ILE A 82 1.69 -13.86 8.32
CA ILE A 82 0.78 -14.90 8.81
C ILE A 82 -0.41 -15.03 7.85
N THR A 83 -1.00 -13.94 7.36
CA THR A 83 -2.12 -14.02 6.39
C THR A 83 -1.70 -14.65 5.07
N GLU A 84 -0.44 -14.46 4.62
CA GLU A 84 0.07 -15.17 3.46
C GLU A 84 0.13 -16.68 3.69
N PHE A 85 0.62 -17.11 4.85
CA PHE A 85 0.61 -18.53 5.19
C PHE A 85 -0.80 -19.10 5.39
N ILE A 86 -1.76 -18.29 5.83
CA ILE A 86 -3.18 -18.64 5.82
C ILE A 86 -3.65 -18.90 4.37
N GLY A 87 -3.33 -18.01 3.44
CA GLY A 87 -3.64 -18.19 2.02
C GLY A 87 -3.06 -19.47 1.44
N ILE A 88 -1.79 -19.77 1.73
CA ILE A 88 -1.12 -21.03 1.36
C ILE A 88 -1.91 -22.25 1.91
N THR A 89 -2.31 -22.17 3.18
CA THR A 89 -3.07 -23.26 3.84
C THR A 89 -4.43 -23.46 3.19
N LEU A 90 -5.19 -22.40 2.95
CA LEU A 90 -6.53 -22.47 2.37
C LEU A 90 -6.49 -22.98 0.91
N ALA A 91 -5.54 -22.47 0.11
CA ALA A 91 -5.35 -22.90 -1.25
C ALA A 91 -4.95 -24.40 -1.33
N SER A 92 -3.97 -24.80 -0.53
CA SER A 92 -3.48 -26.19 -0.50
C SER A 92 -4.54 -27.17 0.03
N SER A 93 -5.31 -26.78 1.03
CA SER A 93 -6.41 -27.60 1.56
C SER A 93 -7.48 -27.85 0.50
N TYR A 94 -7.85 -26.81 -0.28
CA TYR A 94 -8.77 -26.97 -1.41
C TYR A 94 -8.21 -27.90 -2.50
N LEU A 95 -6.90 -27.83 -2.76
CA LEU A 95 -6.21 -28.69 -3.73
C LEU A 95 -5.96 -30.11 -3.21
N GLY A 96 -6.32 -30.44 -1.96
CA GLY A 96 -6.12 -31.75 -1.37
C GLY A 96 -4.68 -32.00 -0.88
N VAL A 97 -3.87 -30.96 -0.74
CA VAL A 97 -2.50 -31.08 -0.22
C VAL A 97 -2.54 -30.92 1.31
N PRO A 98 -1.88 -31.82 2.07
CA PRO A 98 -1.82 -31.71 3.53
C PRO A 98 -1.24 -30.34 3.97
N LYS A 99 -1.90 -29.69 4.93
CA LYS A 99 -1.57 -28.37 5.45
C LYS A 99 -0.09 -28.26 5.85
N ASP A 100 0.38 -29.20 6.66
CA ASP A 100 1.74 -29.18 7.21
C ASP A 100 2.81 -29.27 6.12
N LEU A 101 2.59 -30.12 5.11
CA LEU A 101 3.46 -30.27 3.96
C LEU A 101 3.51 -28.98 3.14
N ALA A 102 2.34 -28.40 2.85
CA ALA A 102 2.24 -27.17 2.06
C ALA A 102 2.95 -25.99 2.73
N VAL A 103 2.71 -25.78 4.02
CA VAL A 103 3.33 -24.72 4.82
C VAL A 103 4.85 -24.90 4.88
N LEU A 104 5.33 -26.13 5.13
CA LEU A 104 6.77 -26.43 5.17
C LEU A 104 7.44 -26.18 3.81
N LEU A 105 6.86 -26.69 2.72
CA LEU A 105 7.40 -26.51 1.38
C LEU A 105 7.42 -25.04 0.98
N ALA A 106 6.35 -24.29 1.26
CA ALA A 106 6.28 -22.87 0.99
C ALA A 106 7.36 -22.10 1.76
N ALA A 107 7.51 -22.35 3.07
CA ALA A 107 8.54 -21.73 3.88
C ALA A 107 9.95 -22.02 3.34
N LEU A 108 10.23 -23.26 2.95
CA LEU A 108 11.51 -23.64 2.36
C LEU A 108 11.78 -22.92 1.03
N VAL A 109 10.78 -22.88 0.13
CA VAL A 109 10.90 -22.18 -1.17
C VAL A 109 11.14 -20.69 -0.98
N ILE A 110 10.38 -20.05 -0.08
CA ILE A 110 10.51 -18.63 0.21
C ILE A 110 11.92 -18.32 0.74
N VAL A 111 12.37 -19.05 1.75
CA VAL A 111 13.68 -18.84 2.36
C VAL A 111 14.81 -19.14 1.37
N ALA A 112 14.75 -20.27 0.66
CA ALA A 112 15.78 -20.66 -0.31
C ALA A 112 15.91 -19.65 -1.46
N SER A 113 14.79 -19.10 -1.94
CA SER A 113 14.77 -18.12 -3.04
C SER A 113 15.53 -16.84 -2.68
N ALA A 114 15.34 -16.32 -1.46
CA ALA A 114 16.08 -15.14 -1.00
C ALA A 114 17.57 -15.45 -0.74
N MET A 115 17.87 -16.65 -0.25
CA MET A 115 19.24 -17.05 0.12
C MET A 115 20.17 -17.34 -1.08
N THR A 116 19.71 -17.15 -2.30
CA THR A 116 20.52 -17.38 -3.52
C THR A 116 21.76 -16.48 -3.61
N GLY A 117 21.82 -15.38 -2.85
CA GLY A 117 22.90 -14.38 -2.90
C GLY A 117 23.01 -13.67 -4.26
N SER A 118 21.98 -13.74 -5.08
CA SER A 118 21.94 -13.16 -6.42
C SER A 118 20.59 -12.48 -6.66
N PHE A 119 20.61 -11.15 -6.72
CA PHE A 119 19.44 -10.35 -7.03
C PHE A 119 18.71 -10.83 -8.30
N ARG A 120 19.44 -11.11 -9.37
CA ARG A 120 18.87 -11.57 -10.63
C ARG A 120 18.15 -12.92 -10.51
N ARG A 121 18.63 -13.84 -9.65
CA ARG A 121 17.95 -15.12 -9.44
C ARG A 121 16.66 -14.91 -8.68
N PHE A 122 16.71 -14.11 -7.61
CA PHE A 122 15.51 -13.73 -6.86
C PHE A 122 14.47 -13.04 -7.76
N GLU A 123 14.89 -12.02 -8.52
CA GLU A 123 14.01 -11.29 -9.46
C GLU A 123 13.36 -12.23 -10.48
N ARG A 124 14.10 -13.20 -11.01
CA ARG A 124 13.57 -14.19 -11.97
C ARG A 124 12.52 -15.09 -11.34
N ILE A 125 12.72 -15.52 -10.08
CA ILE A 125 11.73 -16.29 -9.33
C ILE A 125 10.48 -15.43 -9.06
N ALA A 126 10.65 -14.19 -8.58
CA ALA A 126 9.55 -13.27 -8.37
C ALA A 126 8.75 -13.01 -9.66
N MET A 127 9.39 -12.89 -10.82
CA MET A 127 8.72 -12.73 -12.12
C MET A 127 7.88 -13.96 -12.52
N ILE A 128 8.27 -15.18 -12.11
CA ILE A 128 7.44 -16.38 -12.34
C ILE A 128 6.14 -16.27 -11.54
N PHE A 129 6.20 -15.87 -10.27
CA PHE A 129 5.02 -15.63 -9.46
C PHE A 129 4.20 -14.43 -9.97
N CYS A 130 4.84 -13.36 -10.46
CA CYS A 130 4.11 -12.27 -11.13
C CYS A 130 3.33 -12.74 -12.36
N ALA A 131 3.86 -13.69 -13.12
CA ALA A 131 3.15 -14.31 -14.23
C ALA A 131 2.01 -15.23 -13.73
N GLY A 132 2.20 -15.93 -12.61
CA GLY A 132 1.18 -16.73 -11.95
C GLY A 132 -0.04 -15.93 -11.51
N SER A 133 0.14 -14.67 -11.10
CA SER A 133 -0.97 -13.77 -10.73
C SER A 133 -1.97 -13.55 -11.88
N LEU A 134 -1.57 -13.77 -13.14
CA LEU A 134 -2.45 -13.69 -14.30
C LEU A 134 -3.44 -14.86 -14.39
N LEU A 135 -3.29 -15.94 -13.60
CA LEU A 135 -4.22 -17.06 -13.55
C LEU A 135 -5.63 -16.66 -13.10
N ILE A 136 -5.80 -15.51 -12.49
CA ILE A 136 -7.13 -14.97 -12.15
C ILE A 136 -7.92 -14.56 -13.40
N ILE A 137 -7.26 -14.24 -14.51
CA ILE A 137 -7.91 -13.83 -15.77
C ILE A 137 -8.75 -14.97 -16.36
N PRO A 138 -8.23 -16.22 -16.55
CA PRO A 138 -9.07 -17.31 -16.97
C PRO A 138 -10.19 -17.65 -15.98
N VAL A 139 -10.01 -17.46 -14.67
CA VAL A 139 -11.11 -17.60 -13.68
C VAL A 139 -12.24 -16.61 -13.97
N TYR A 140 -11.90 -15.34 -14.25
CA TYR A 140 -12.86 -14.31 -14.63
C TYR A 140 -13.65 -14.70 -15.89
N PHE A 141 -12.98 -15.18 -16.92
CA PHE A 141 -13.63 -15.60 -18.15
C PHE A 141 -14.50 -16.85 -17.98
N LEU A 142 -14.12 -17.79 -17.13
CA LEU A 142 -14.93 -18.96 -16.79
C LEU A 142 -16.19 -18.59 -16.00
N ALA A 143 -16.09 -17.58 -15.14
CA ALA A 143 -17.22 -17.08 -14.35
C ALA A 143 -18.20 -16.23 -15.16
N HIS A 144 -17.79 -15.63 -16.28
CA HIS A 144 -18.61 -14.82 -17.19
C HIS A 144 -19.39 -13.67 -16.50
N PRO A 145 -18.74 -12.81 -15.70
CA PRO A 145 -19.45 -11.68 -15.10
C PRO A 145 -19.96 -10.72 -16.19
N GLY A 146 -21.14 -10.15 -15.97
CA GLY A 146 -21.77 -9.25 -16.93
C GLY A 146 -21.00 -7.95 -17.10
N ILE A 147 -20.52 -7.65 -18.31
CA ILE A 147 -19.69 -6.47 -18.62
C ILE A 147 -20.40 -5.17 -18.21
N GLY A 148 -21.71 -5.06 -18.45
CA GLY A 148 -22.51 -3.89 -18.06
C GLY A 148 -22.54 -3.70 -16.54
N GLN A 149 -22.69 -4.77 -15.78
CA GLN A 149 -22.67 -4.74 -14.31
C GLN A 149 -21.30 -4.34 -13.77
N MET A 150 -20.23 -4.87 -14.35
CA MET A 150 -18.87 -4.48 -14.00
C MET A 150 -18.62 -3.00 -14.29
N ALA A 151 -18.98 -2.53 -15.49
CA ALA A 151 -18.80 -1.13 -15.89
C ALA A 151 -19.60 -0.17 -14.99
N SER A 152 -20.85 -0.49 -14.68
CA SER A 152 -21.65 0.32 -13.75
C SER A 152 -21.04 0.36 -12.36
N GLY A 153 -20.53 -0.76 -11.83
CA GLY A 153 -19.87 -0.83 -10.54
C GLY A 153 -18.60 0.02 -10.43
N PHE A 154 -17.87 0.21 -11.54
CA PHE A 154 -16.72 1.11 -11.57
C PHE A 154 -17.09 2.59 -11.59
N VAL A 155 -18.19 2.96 -12.26
CA VAL A 155 -18.53 4.38 -12.51
C VAL A 155 -19.49 4.93 -11.47
N VAL A 156 -20.40 4.11 -10.94
CA VAL A 156 -21.43 4.55 -10.01
C VAL A 156 -21.03 4.17 -8.58
N PRO A 157 -20.59 5.13 -7.74
CA PRO A 157 -20.35 4.85 -6.33
C PRO A 157 -21.65 4.44 -5.65
N ASP A 158 -21.62 3.32 -4.96
CA ASP A 158 -22.77 2.81 -4.22
C ASP A 158 -22.34 2.31 -2.84
N MET A 159 -23.26 2.37 -1.88
CA MET A 159 -23.08 1.93 -0.50
C MET A 159 -24.13 0.89 -0.16
N PRO A 160 -23.84 -0.40 -0.41
CA PRO A 160 -24.79 -1.47 -0.21
C PRO A 160 -25.20 -1.64 1.25
N GLY A 161 -26.36 -2.29 1.48
CA GLY A 161 -26.83 -2.68 2.81
C GLY A 161 -27.49 -1.57 3.65
N GLY A 162 -27.57 -0.35 3.13
CA GLY A 162 -28.23 0.80 3.79
C GLY A 162 -27.62 1.14 5.16
N SER A 163 -28.39 1.82 6.01
CA SER A 163 -27.90 2.33 7.29
C SER A 163 -27.51 1.26 8.30
N LYS A 164 -28.09 0.05 8.22
CA LYS A 164 -27.83 -1.04 9.16
C LYS A 164 -26.47 -1.71 8.93
N GLN A 165 -25.98 -1.72 7.69
CA GLN A 165 -24.72 -2.37 7.33
C GLN A 165 -23.58 -1.36 7.07
N LEU A 166 -23.82 -0.06 7.21
CA LEU A 166 -22.86 0.98 6.87
C LEU A 166 -21.51 0.79 7.56
N ALA A 167 -21.51 0.43 8.85
CA ALA A 167 -20.26 0.18 9.58
C ALA A 167 -19.47 -1.01 8.97
N THR A 168 -20.14 -2.12 8.66
CA THR A 168 -19.52 -3.31 8.08
C THR A 168 -18.98 -3.03 6.67
N VAL A 169 -19.74 -2.30 5.85
CA VAL A 169 -19.29 -1.90 4.50
C VAL A 169 -18.08 -0.95 4.59
N MET A 170 -18.09 -0.01 5.53
CA MET A 170 -16.95 0.88 5.77
C MET A 170 -15.70 0.10 6.22
N LEU A 171 -15.84 -0.91 7.07
CA LEU A 171 -14.76 -1.81 7.46
C LEU A 171 -14.16 -2.51 6.23
N LEU A 172 -15.00 -3.03 5.37
CA LEU A 172 -14.55 -3.71 4.15
C LEU A 172 -13.88 -2.73 3.17
N ILE A 173 -14.40 -1.50 3.02
CA ILE A 173 -13.75 -0.46 2.20
C ILE A 173 -12.37 -0.12 2.75
N ILE A 174 -12.21 0.00 4.08
CA ILE A 174 -10.89 0.22 4.70
C ILE A 174 -9.97 -0.97 4.46
N GLY A 175 -10.50 -2.21 4.52
CA GLY A 175 -9.78 -3.42 4.16
C GLY A 175 -9.32 -3.40 2.70
N ILE A 176 -10.20 -2.99 1.75
CA ILE A 176 -9.85 -2.83 0.33
C ILE A 176 -8.73 -1.78 0.17
N VAL A 177 -8.80 -0.64 0.87
CA VAL A 177 -7.75 0.37 0.86
C VAL A 177 -6.45 -0.18 1.43
N GLY A 178 -6.52 -0.89 2.56
CA GLY A 178 -5.37 -1.42 3.28
C GLY A 178 -4.63 -2.52 2.52
N THR A 179 -5.36 -3.37 1.80
CA THR A 179 -4.74 -4.42 0.97
C THR A 179 -4.20 -3.87 -0.36
N THR A 180 -4.89 -2.87 -0.95
CA THR A 180 -4.46 -2.28 -2.23
C THR A 180 -3.27 -1.32 -2.08
N VAL A 181 -3.20 -0.58 -0.97
CA VAL A 181 -2.13 0.40 -0.67
C VAL A 181 -1.59 0.10 0.73
N ALA A 182 -0.88 -1.00 0.88
CA ALA A 182 -0.36 -1.39 2.19
C ALA A 182 0.91 -0.58 2.57
N PRO A 183 1.12 -0.25 3.86
CA PRO A 183 2.33 0.42 4.32
C PRO A 183 3.63 -0.29 3.94
N TRP A 184 3.65 -1.63 3.96
CA TRP A 184 4.83 -2.42 3.63
C TRP A 184 5.34 -2.20 2.21
N GLN A 185 4.45 -1.91 1.26
CA GLN A 185 4.80 -1.64 -0.14
C GLN A 185 5.72 -0.43 -0.27
N LEU A 186 5.49 0.62 0.53
CA LEU A 186 6.28 1.84 0.50
C LEU A 186 7.72 1.58 0.93
N PHE A 187 7.91 0.82 2.01
CA PHE A 187 9.24 0.43 2.49
C PHE A 187 9.92 -0.56 1.54
N PHE A 188 9.17 -1.55 1.06
CA PHE A 188 9.68 -2.56 0.13
C PHE A 188 10.15 -1.91 -1.17
N GLN A 189 9.30 -1.12 -1.83
CA GLN A 189 9.62 -0.53 -3.13
C GLN A 189 10.84 0.38 -3.04
N GLN A 190 10.96 1.22 -2.01
CA GLN A 190 12.14 2.07 -1.84
C GLN A 190 13.41 1.23 -1.73
N SER A 191 13.43 0.23 -0.85
CA SER A 191 14.58 -0.64 -0.65
C SER A 191 14.90 -1.48 -1.88
N TYR A 192 13.87 -1.94 -2.60
CA TYR A 192 14.04 -2.73 -3.82
C TYR A 192 14.61 -1.90 -4.98
N VAL A 193 14.15 -0.65 -5.15
CA VAL A 193 14.70 0.32 -6.12
C VAL A 193 16.18 0.59 -5.85
N ILE A 194 16.56 0.71 -4.57
CA ILE A 194 17.95 0.90 -4.16
C ILE A 194 18.77 -0.36 -4.44
N ASP A 195 18.28 -1.52 -4.06
CA ASP A 195 18.98 -2.80 -4.27
C ASP A 195 19.10 -3.14 -5.77
N LYS A 196 18.09 -2.79 -6.59
CA LYS A 196 18.12 -2.84 -8.06
C LYS A 196 19.09 -1.80 -8.68
N ARG A 197 19.58 -0.85 -7.88
CA ARG A 197 20.50 0.24 -8.27
C ARG A 197 19.90 1.20 -9.29
N ILE A 198 18.61 1.48 -9.17
CA ILE A 198 17.93 2.48 -9.99
C ILE A 198 18.43 3.87 -9.61
N THR A 199 18.78 4.67 -10.63
CA THR A 199 19.25 6.05 -10.49
C THR A 199 18.23 7.03 -11.07
N PRO A 200 18.33 8.35 -10.78
CA PRO A 200 17.37 9.34 -11.25
C PRO A 200 17.12 9.32 -12.78
N ARG A 201 18.11 8.92 -13.57
CA ARG A 201 18.01 8.79 -15.04
C ARG A 201 16.93 7.78 -15.46
N PHE A 202 16.68 6.75 -14.65
CA PHE A 202 15.74 5.67 -14.98
C PHE A 202 14.32 5.92 -14.43
N ILE A 203 14.09 7.00 -13.68
CA ILE A 203 12.76 7.33 -13.14
C ILE A 203 11.64 7.32 -14.18
N PRO A 204 11.82 7.85 -15.42
CA PRO A 204 10.75 7.81 -16.44
C PRO A 204 10.34 6.37 -16.81
N TYR A 205 11.31 5.46 -16.94
CA TYR A 205 11.05 4.05 -17.26
C TYR A 205 10.36 3.33 -16.11
N GLU A 206 10.81 3.57 -14.88
CA GLU A 206 10.19 3.00 -13.69
C GLU A 206 8.77 3.54 -13.45
N LYS A 207 8.45 4.75 -13.88
CA LYS A 207 7.08 5.27 -13.88
C LYS A 207 6.17 4.53 -14.87
N ALA A 208 6.70 4.12 -16.02
CA ALA A 208 5.95 3.30 -16.97
C ALA A 208 5.70 1.90 -16.38
N ASP A 209 6.71 1.28 -15.77
CA ASP A 209 6.60 0.01 -15.07
C ASP A 209 5.58 0.10 -13.93
N LEU A 210 5.61 1.19 -13.16
CA LEU A 210 4.63 1.47 -12.11
C LEU A 210 3.19 1.52 -12.64
N VAL A 211 2.94 2.19 -13.76
CA VAL A 211 1.60 2.26 -14.37
C VAL A 211 1.13 0.88 -14.81
N ILE A 212 2.00 0.08 -15.44
CA ILE A 212 1.69 -1.30 -15.83
C ILE A 212 1.34 -2.13 -14.59
N GLY A 213 2.12 -2.01 -13.53
CA GLY A 213 1.86 -2.71 -12.27
C GLY A 213 0.52 -2.33 -11.65
N ILE A 214 0.16 -1.03 -11.64
CA ILE A 214 -1.15 -0.57 -11.15
C ILE A 214 -2.28 -1.18 -11.98
N VAL A 215 -2.17 -1.20 -13.31
CA VAL A 215 -3.18 -1.81 -14.18
C VAL A 215 -3.37 -3.29 -13.83
N ILE A 216 -2.28 -4.03 -13.65
CA ILE A 216 -2.35 -5.46 -13.29
C ILE A 216 -3.05 -5.66 -11.93
N VAL A 217 -2.73 -4.85 -10.94
CA VAL A 217 -3.35 -4.93 -9.59
C VAL A 217 -4.86 -4.65 -9.67
N ILE A 218 -5.25 -3.58 -10.34
CA ILE A 218 -6.66 -3.18 -10.46
C ILE A 218 -7.47 -4.20 -11.28
N VAL A 219 -6.91 -4.67 -12.39
CA VAL A 219 -7.57 -5.70 -13.22
C VAL A 219 -7.68 -7.01 -12.45
N GLY A 220 -6.65 -7.42 -11.72
CA GLY A 220 -6.67 -8.61 -10.87
C GLY A 220 -7.73 -8.52 -9.77
N GLY A 221 -7.75 -7.42 -9.02
CA GLY A 221 -8.75 -7.19 -7.98
C GLY A 221 -10.19 -7.16 -8.53
N ALA A 222 -10.40 -6.49 -9.66
CA ALA A 222 -11.69 -6.46 -10.34
C ALA A 222 -12.11 -7.85 -10.85
N ALA A 223 -11.17 -8.64 -11.34
CA ALA A 223 -11.44 -10.01 -11.78
C ALA A 223 -11.86 -10.91 -10.62
N ILE A 224 -11.20 -10.80 -9.46
CA ILE A 224 -11.57 -11.52 -8.23
C ILE A 224 -13.00 -11.13 -7.82
N MET A 225 -13.26 -9.82 -7.65
CA MET A 225 -14.56 -9.31 -7.22
C MET A 225 -15.67 -9.68 -8.20
N GLY A 226 -15.44 -9.54 -9.51
CA GLY A 226 -16.41 -9.89 -10.54
C GLY A 226 -16.72 -11.39 -10.59
N ALA A 227 -15.71 -12.25 -10.55
CA ALA A 227 -15.90 -13.69 -10.56
C ALA A 227 -16.67 -14.18 -9.33
N THR A 228 -16.34 -13.70 -8.14
CA THR A 228 -17.05 -14.04 -6.89
C THR A 228 -18.46 -13.46 -6.84
N THR A 229 -18.69 -12.28 -7.43
CA THR A 229 -20.05 -11.70 -7.55
C THR A 229 -21.02 -12.69 -8.20
N VAL A 230 -20.68 -13.21 -9.37
CA VAL A 230 -21.58 -14.10 -10.11
C VAL A 230 -21.64 -15.50 -9.53
N ALA A 231 -20.53 -15.99 -8.97
CA ALA A 231 -20.47 -17.32 -8.37
C ALA A 231 -21.38 -17.46 -7.13
N PHE A 232 -21.64 -16.36 -6.42
CA PHE A 232 -22.43 -16.37 -5.21
C PHE A 232 -23.82 -15.71 -5.36
N ALA A 233 -24.09 -15.06 -6.50
CA ALA A 233 -25.38 -14.40 -6.75
C ALA A 233 -26.55 -15.39 -6.60
N GLY A 234 -27.52 -15.05 -5.73
CA GLY A 234 -28.69 -15.87 -5.50
C GLY A 234 -28.47 -17.19 -4.71
N THR A 235 -27.26 -17.42 -4.20
CA THR A 235 -26.97 -18.57 -3.34
C THR A 235 -27.19 -18.25 -1.86
N HIS A 236 -27.34 -19.27 -1.02
CA HIS A 236 -27.39 -19.10 0.45
C HIS A 236 -26.08 -18.57 1.04
N ALA A 237 -24.97 -18.71 0.34
CA ALA A 237 -23.66 -18.21 0.77
C ALA A 237 -23.46 -16.71 0.46
N ALA A 238 -24.34 -16.07 -0.34
CA ALA A 238 -24.29 -14.65 -0.55
C ALA A 238 -24.44 -13.88 0.77
N GLY A 239 -23.54 -12.94 1.05
CA GLY A 239 -23.53 -12.18 2.30
C GLY A 239 -22.90 -12.92 3.50
N HIS A 240 -22.43 -14.16 3.34
CA HIS A 240 -21.89 -15.01 4.41
C HIS A 240 -20.45 -15.48 4.05
N TYR A 241 -19.55 -14.53 3.84
CA TYR A 241 -18.14 -14.85 3.60
C TYR A 241 -17.54 -15.60 4.80
N GLY A 242 -16.88 -16.71 4.53
CA GLY A 242 -16.14 -17.50 5.51
C GLY A 242 -14.62 -17.33 5.36
N ASP A 243 -14.10 -17.80 4.21
CA ASP A 243 -12.69 -17.74 3.87
C ASP A 243 -12.45 -17.90 2.35
N ALA A 244 -11.20 -17.81 1.92
CA ALA A 244 -10.84 -17.93 0.52
C ALA A 244 -10.97 -19.35 -0.06
N ALA A 245 -10.94 -20.40 0.76
CA ALA A 245 -11.22 -21.77 0.30
C ALA A 245 -12.72 -21.92 -0.05
N GLY A 246 -13.61 -21.27 0.72
CA GLY A 246 -15.03 -21.17 0.41
C GLY A 246 -15.27 -20.45 -0.92
N LEU A 247 -14.47 -19.42 -1.27
CA LEU A 247 -14.55 -18.78 -2.59
C LEU A 247 -14.19 -19.75 -3.71
N ALA A 248 -13.12 -20.53 -3.56
CA ALA A 248 -12.72 -21.54 -4.54
C ALA A 248 -13.82 -22.60 -4.75
N ALA A 249 -14.45 -23.05 -3.64
CA ALA A 249 -15.55 -24.01 -3.68
C ALA A 249 -16.81 -23.43 -4.38
N GLY A 250 -17.18 -22.19 -4.10
CA GLY A 250 -18.28 -21.50 -4.77
C GLY A 250 -18.03 -21.31 -6.26
N LEU A 251 -16.84 -20.90 -6.65
CA LEU A 251 -16.44 -20.82 -8.06
C LEU A 251 -16.47 -22.19 -8.76
N ALA A 252 -16.04 -23.25 -8.08
CA ALA A 252 -16.12 -24.61 -8.62
C ALA A 252 -17.58 -25.07 -8.82
N ALA A 253 -18.47 -24.73 -7.90
CA ALA A 253 -19.89 -25.05 -8.00
C ALA A 253 -20.58 -24.28 -9.13
N TYR A 254 -20.21 -23.03 -9.36
CA TYR A 254 -20.81 -22.15 -10.38
C TYR A 254 -20.20 -22.36 -11.78
N ALA A 255 -18.87 -22.27 -11.90
CA ALA A 255 -18.16 -22.26 -13.19
C ALA A 255 -17.37 -23.54 -13.47
N GLY A 256 -17.59 -24.58 -12.65
CA GLY A 256 -16.95 -25.87 -12.79
C GLY A 256 -15.61 -26.00 -12.04
N LYS A 257 -15.19 -27.27 -11.85
CA LYS A 257 -14.00 -27.63 -11.07
C LYS A 257 -12.74 -26.88 -11.50
N ALA A 258 -12.59 -26.60 -12.81
CA ALA A 258 -11.44 -25.88 -13.34
C ALA A 258 -11.34 -24.44 -12.76
N ALA A 259 -12.44 -23.73 -12.62
CA ALA A 259 -12.46 -22.38 -12.07
C ALA A 259 -12.01 -22.37 -10.59
N GLY A 260 -12.50 -23.31 -9.77
CA GLY A 260 -12.08 -23.44 -8.39
C GLY A 260 -10.60 -23.80 -8.23
N VAL A 261 -10.11 -24.74 -9.05
CA VAL A 261 -8.67 -25.13 -9.05
C VAL A 261 -7.79 -23.97 -9.49
N LEU A 262 -8.14 -23.26 -10.56
CA LEU A 262 -7.38 -22.09 -11.04
C LEU A 262 -7.37 -20.99 -9.99
N PHE A 263 -8.49 -20.72 -9.34
CA PHE A 263 -8.56 -19.74 -8.25
C PHE A 263 -7.65 -20.15 -7.07
N ALA A 264 -7.68 -21.41 -6.66
CA ALA A 264 -6.84 -21.91 -5.57
C ALA A 264 -5.34 -21.85 -5.92
N VAL A 265 -4.97 -22.18 -7.16
CA VAL A 265 -3.57 -22.05 -7.62
C VAL A 265 -3.16 -20.58 -7.68
N ALA A 266 -4.03 -19.68 -8.17
CA ALA A 266 -3.78 -18.24 -8.17
C ALA A 266 -3.65 -17.67 -6.74
N LEU A 267 -4.48 -18.13 -5.80
CA LEU A 267 -4.37 -17.78 -4.38
C LEU A 267 -3.05 -18.27 -3.77
N LEU A 268 -2.62 -19.49 -4.08
CA LEU A 268 -1.33 -20.03 -3.62
C LEU A 268 -0.16 -19.20 -4.16
N ASP A 269 -0.19 -18.86 -5.44
CA ASP A 269 0.80 -18.01 -6.10
C ASP A 269 0.85 -16.61 -5.47
N ALA A 270 -0.31 -15.99 -5.28
CA ALA A 270 -0.46 -14.68 -4.65
C ALA A 270 0.09 -14.66 -3.21
N ALA A 271 -0.22 -15.68 -2.43
CA ALA A 271 0.27 -15.86 -1.07
C ALA A 271 1.81 -16.03 -1.03
N MET A 272 2.36 -16.75 -1.98
CA MET A 272 3.82 -16.93 -2.09
C MET A 272 4.52 -15.60 -2.40
N ILE A 273 4.03 -14.83 -3.38
CA ILE A 273 4.65 -13.54 -3.74
C ILE A 273 4.47 -12.51 -2.63
N GLY A 274 3.32 -12.49 -1.94
CA GLY A 274 3.07 -11.66 -0.77
C GLY A 274 4.07 -11.97 0.35
N ALA A 275 4.23 -13.24 0.70
CA ALA A 275 5.19 -13.67 1.71
C ALA A 275 6.63 -13.27 1.38
N PHE A 276 7.06 -13.37 0.10
CA PHE A 276 8.36 -12.87 -0.35
C PHE A 276 8.52 -11.37 -0.11
N ALA A 277 7.57 -10.58 -0.58
CA ALA A 277 7.66 -9.13 -0.58
C ALA A 277 7.60 -8.54 0.83
N VAL A 278 6.65 -9.01 1.66
CA VAL A 278 6.44 -8.50 3.02
C VAL A 278 7.60 -8.87 3.95
N SER A 279 8.12 -10.10 3.83
CA SER A 279 9.28 -10.54 4.62
C SER A 279 10.54 -9.75 4.25
N LEU A 280 10.75 -9.47 2.96
CA LEU A 280 11.86 -8.63 2.51
C LEU A 280 11.70 -7.17 2.96
N SER A 281 10.49 -6.62 2.86
CA SER A 281 10.19 -5.27 3.36
C SER A 281 10.63 -5.11 4.81
N THR A 282 10.27 -6.07 5.65
CA THR A 282 10.61 -6.07 7.07
C THR A 282 12.11 -6.21 7.30
N ALA A 283 12.76 -7.15 6.60
CA ALA A 283 14.19 -7.38 6.74
C ALA A 283 15.02 -6.18 6.27
N TYR A 284 14.62 -5.49 5.20
CA TYR A 284 15.23 -4.24 4.75
C TYR A 284 15.06 -3.13 5.77
N ALA A 285 13.84 -2.89 6.26
CA ALA A 285 13.55 -1.81 7.20
C ALA A 285 14.31 -1.99 8.54
N LEU A 286 14.35 -3.21 9.07
CA LEU A 286 15.13 -3.54 10.26
C LEU A 286 16.64 -3.42 9.98
N GLY A 287 17.10 -3.87 8.81
CA GLY A 287 18.49 -3.72 8.38
C GLY A 287 18.92 -2.25 8.33
N ASP A 288 18.06 -1.39 7.80
CA ASP A 288 18.28 0.05 7.73
C ASP A 288 18.47 0.69 9.11
N VAL A 289 17.59 0.39 10.06
CA VAL A 289 17.60 1.03 11.39
C VAL A 289 18.68 0.45 12.30
N LEU A 290 18.90 -0.86 12.23
CA LEU A 290 19.93 -1.54 13.01
C LEU A 290 21.33 -1.40 12.40
N GLY A 291 21.46 -0.74 11.23
CA GLY A 291 22.74 -0.57 10.55
C GLY A 291 23.37 -1.87 10.07
N LEU A 292 22.56 -2.90 9.81
CA LEU A 292 23.03 -4.18 9.32
C LEU A 292 23.34 -4.11 7.82
N LYS A 293 24.30 -4.92 7.40
CA LYS A 293 24.55 -5.12 5.97
C LYS A 293 23.39 -5.93 5.38
N HIS A 294 22.59 -5.32 4.50
CA HIS A 294 21.44 -5.94 3.87
C HIS A 294 21.45 -5.67 2.37
N SER A 295 21.26 -6.69 1.57
CA SER A 295 21.10 -6.64 0.11
C SER A 295 21.00 -8.06 -0.44
N LEU A 296 20.16 -8.30 -1.41
CA LEU A 296 20.06 -9.57 -2.16
C LEU A 296 21.30 -9.86 -3.04
N HIS A 297 22.17 -8.86 -3.26
CA HIS A 297 23.47 -9.05 -3.90
C HIS A 297 24.52 -9.67 -2.99
N ARG A 298 24.25 -9.77 -1.68
CA ARG A 298 25.16 -10.31 -0.69
C ARG A 298 24.77 -11.75 -0.34
N GLY A 299 25.69 -12.66 -0.35
CA GLY A 299 25.43 -14.01 0.17
C GLY A 299 25.29 -14.03 1.70
N ILE A 300 24.77 -15.13 2.24
CA ILE A 300 24.47 -15.36 3.66
C ILE A 300 25.67 -15.00 4.55
N LYS A 301 26.89 -15.38 4.14
CA LYS A 301 28.12 -15.11 4.92
C LYS A 301 28.35 -13.63 5.17
N ASN A 302 27.92 -12.76 4.25
CA ASN A 302 28.18 -11.33 4.27
C ASN A 302 27.00 -10.48 4.81
N ALA A 303 25.82 -11.09 4.99
CA ALA A 303 24.59 -10.43 5.47
C ALA A 303 23.79 -11.36 6.41
N LYS A 304 24.46 -12.03 7.34
CA LYS A 304 23.84 -13.02 8.24
C LYS A 304 22.61 -12.48 8.97
N GLY A 305 22.69 -11.29 9.57
CA GLY A 305 21.58 -10.70 10.31
C GLY A 305 20.34 -10.49 9.45
N PHE A 306 20.50 -10.04 8.21
CA PHE A 306 19.42 -9.87 7.25
C PHE A 306 18.69 -11.19 6.94
N TYR A 307 19.44 -12.24 6.62
CA TYR A 307 18.85 -13.54 6.28
C TYR A 307 18.28 -14.28 7.49
N VAL A 308 18.86 -14.12 8.68
CA VAL A 308 18.30 -14.68 9.92
C VAL A 308 16.96 -14.03 10.24
N MET A 309 16.85 -12.70 10.15
CA MET A 309 15.58 -12.01 10.35
C MET A 309 14.53 -12.45 9.33
N TYR A 310 14.91 -12.51 8.06
CA TYR A 310 14.03 -12.98 7.00
C TYR A 310 13.49 -14.39 7.27
N ALA A 311 14.38 -15.33 7.59
CA ALA A 311 14.00 -16.71 7.88
C ALA A 311 13.18 -16.83 9.19
N ALA A 312 13.49 -16.04 10.21
CA ALA A 312 12.76 -16.05 11.47
C ALA A 312 11.31 -15.55 11.33
N LEU A 313 11.07 -14.53 10.50
CA LEU A 313 9.71 -14.05 10.19
C LEU A 313 8.88 -15.15 9.52
N ILE A 314 9.46 -15.82 8.53
CA ILE A 314 8.80 -16.90 7.79
C ILE A 314 8.53 -18.10 8.69
N ALA A 315 9.53 -18.52 9.49
CA ALA A 315 9.39 -19.63 10.43
C ALA A 315 8.33 -19.32 11.51
N GLY A 316 8.32 -18.09 12.03
CA GLY A 316 7.33 -17.64 13.01
C GLY A 316 5.90 -17.69 12.45
N ALA A 317 5.69 -17.14 11.25
CA ALA A 317 4.38 -17.16 10.59
C ALA A 317 3.92 -18.61 10.28
N ALA A 318 4.82 -19.44 9.71
CA ALA A 318 4.54 -20.84 9.47
C ALA A 318 4.13 -21.60 10.74
N THR A 319 4.84 -21.37 11.84
CA THR A 319 4.54 -22.01 13.14
C THR A 319 3.16 -21.59 13.66
N ILE A 320 2.82 -20.29 13.59
CA ILE A 320 1.53 -19.78 14.10
C ILE A 320 0.36 -20.36 13.29
N VAL A 321 0.48 -20.44 11.98
CA VAL A 321 -0.59 -20.98 11.12
C VAL A 321 -0.82 -22.47 11.37
N LEU A 322 0.21 -23.22 11.78
CA LEU A 322 0.09 -24.64 12.11
C LEU A 322 -0.65 -24.91 13.42
N ILE A 323 -0.90 -23.91 14.26
CA ILE A 323 -1.68 -24.06 15.50
C ILE A 323 -3.13 -24.44 15.13
N PRO A 324 -3.66 -25.58 15.68
CA PRO A 324 -5.01 -26.02 15.42
C PRO A 324 -6.06 -25.05 15.97
N GLY A 325 -7.20 -24.88 15.24
CA GLY A 325 -8.35 -24.11 15.73
C GLY A 325 -8.28 -22.59 15.50
N SER A 326 -7.26 -22.07 14.81
CA SER A 326 -7.16 -20.63 14.52
C SER A 326 -8.27 -20.17 13.55
N PRO A 327 -8.99 -19.05 13.83
CA PRO A 327 -10.03 -18.51 12.96
C PRO A 327 -9.44 -17.75 11.77
N LEU A 328 -8.98 -18.48 10.76
CA LEU A 328 -8.12 -18.00 9.68
C LEU A 328 -8.74 -16.85 8.85
N GLY A 329 -10.04 -16.93 8.52
CA GLY A 329 -10.72 -15.90 7.73
C GLY A 329 -10.82 -14.55 8.46
N LEU A 330 -11.26 -14.58 9.73
CA LEU A 330 -11.36 -13.36 10.56
C LEU A 330 -10.00 -12.71 10.81
N PHE A 331 -8.96 -13.53 10.96
CA PHE A 331 -7.60 -13.03 11.15
C PHE A 331 -7.13 -12.26 9.91
N THR A 332 -7.36 -12.82 8.73
CA THR A 332 -6.98 -12.19 7.45
C THR A 332 -7.70 -10.86 7.26
N GLU A 333 -9.03 -10.82 7.48
CA GLU A 333 -9.82 -9.58 7.39
C GLU A 333 -9.31 -8.50 8.36
N GLY A 334 -9.06 -8.85 9.60
CA GLY A 334 -8.57 -7.94 10.64
C GLY A 334 -7.21 -7.32 10.30
N VAL A 335 -6.31 -8.09 9.70
CA VAL A 335 -4.98 -7.60 9.29
C VAL A 335 -5.08 -6.61 8.13
N GLN A 336 -5.96 -6.83 7.14
CA GLN A 336 -6.16 -5.89 6.04
C GLN A 336 -6.78 -4.57 6.52
N VAL A 337 -7.72 -4.64 7.45
CA VAL A 337 -8.28 -3.46 8.11
C VAL A 337 -7.20 -2.70 8.88
N LEU A 338 -6.33 -3.41 9.62
CA LEU A 338 -5.19 -2.81 10.33
C LEU A 338 -4.23 -2.11 9.36
N ALA A 339 -3.94 -2.72 8.20
CA ALA A 339 -3.11 -2.11 7.16
C ALA A 339 -3.69 -0.77 6.69
N GLY A 340 -5.01 -0.70 6.46
CA GLY A 340 -5.69 0.53 6.10
C GLY A 340 -5.63 1.61 7.18
N VAL A 341 -5.67 1.22 8.46
CA VAL A 341 -5.54 2.14 9.62
C VAL A 341 -4.12 2.71 9.74
N LEU A 342 -3.10 1.91 9.46
CA LEU A 342 -1.70 2.31 9.61
C LEU A 342 -1.14 3.06 8.38
N LEU A 343 -1.83 2.99 7.24
CA LEU A 343 -1.42 3.66 6.01
C LEU A 343 -1.24 5.19 6.14
N PRO A 344 -2.07 5.95 6.89
CA PRO A 344 -1.86 7.37 7.07
C PRO A 344 -0.50 7.73 7.64
N SER A 345 0.04 6.96 8.60
CA SER A 345 1.35 7.23 9.21
C SER A 345 2.47 7.12 8.18
N ALA A 346 2.50 6.03 7.42
CA ALA A 346 3.50 5.81 6.38
C ALA A 346 3.44 6.92 5.30
N THR A 347 2.22 7.30 4.88
CA THR A 347 2.02 8.35 3.87
C THR A 347 2.43 9.74 4.40
N VAL A 348 2.22 10.05 5.67
CA VAL A 348 2.66 11.31 6.29
C VAL A 348 4.19 11.41 6.32
N PHE A 349 4.89 10.37 6.77
CA PHE A 349 6.35 10.37 6.74
C PHE A 349 6.89 10.48 5.32
N LEU A 350 6.30 9.75 4.37
CA LEU A 350 6.65 9.85 2.96
C LEU A 350 6.47 11.27 2.42
N LEU A 351 5.33 11.91 2.70
CA LEU A 351 5.05 13.28 2.29
C LEU A 351 6.07 14.26 2.89
N MET A 352 6.43 14.09 4.16
CA MET A 352 7.42 14.93 4.83
C MET A 352 8.80 14.78 4.22
N LEU A 353 9.27 13.57 3.95
CA LEU A 353 10.55 13.29 3.30
C LEU A 353 10.59 13.82 1.86
N CYS A 354 9.49 13.67 1.11
CA CYS A 354 9.39 14.17 -0.26
C CYS A 354 9.29 15.69 -0.38
N ASN A 355 9.08 16.41 0.73
CA ASN A 355 9.15 17.87 0.81
C ASN A 355 10.44 18.39 1.43
N ASP A 356 11.33 17.50 1.86
CA ASP A 356 12.60 17.89 2.47
C ASP A 356 13.64 18.21 1.41
N LYS A 357 13.97 19.50 1.29
CA LYS A 357 14.97 19.97 0.32
C LYS A 357 16.39 19.45 0.60
N ALA A 358 16.71 19.14 1.86
CA ALA A 358 18.01 18.55 2.19
C ALA A 358 18.11 17.10 1.71
N VAL A 359 16.98 16.39 1.60
CA VAL A 359 16.87 15.00 1.16
C VAL A 359 16.74 14.89 -0.36
N LEU A 360 15.89 15.70 -0.98
CA LEU A 360 15.54 15.59 -2.40
C LEU A 360 16.00 16.77 -3.28
N GLY A 361 16.52 17.84 -2.70
CA GLY A 361 16.98 19.01 -3.48
C GLY A 361 15.95 19.49 -4.50
N PRO A 362 16.27 19.46 -5.81
CA PRO A 362 15.35 19.87 -6.87
C PRO A 362 14.23 18.86 -7.17
N TRP A 363 14.26 17.67 -6.54
CA TRP A 363 13.29 16.59 -6.73
C TRP A 363 12.12 16.63 -5.75
N VAL A 364 11.99 17.68 -4.92
CA VAL A 364 10.87 17.83 -3.97
C VAL A 364 9.52 17.87 -4.68
N ASN A 365 8.48 17.53 -3.95
CA ASN A 365 7.11 17.51 -4.45
C ASN A 365 6.65 18.85 -5.02
N GLY A 366 5.92 18.79 -6.11
CA GLY A 366 5.16 19.92 -6.64
C GLY A 366 3.94 20.26 -5.78
N ARG A 367 3.33 21.43 -6.06
CA ARG A 367 2.14 21.90 -5.32
C ARG A 367 0.93 20.98 -5.49
N ALA A 368 0.70 20.48 -6.71
CA ALA A 368 -0.40 19.58 -7.01
C ALA A 368 -0.26 18.26 -6.27
N THR A 369 0.94 17.63 -6.30
CA THR A 369 1.23 16.40 -5.57
C THR A 369 0.99 16.56 -4.08
N ASN A 370 1.45 17.68 -3.48
CA ASN A 370 1.24 17.94 -2.05
C ASN A 370 -0.24 18.14 -1.70
N ALA A 371 -1.00 18.84 -2.54
CA ALA A 371 -2.43 19.05 -2.31
C ALA A 371 -3.19 17.73 -2.41
N PHE A 372 -2.90 16.94 -3.45
CA PHE A 372 -3.50 15.62 -3.65
C PHE A 372 -3.17 14.68 -2.48
N THR A 373 -1.88 14.51 -2.14
CA THR A 373 -1.45 13.62 -1.04
C THR A 373 -2.02 14.07 0.30
N GLY A 374 -2.08 15.38 0.54
CA GLY A 374 -2.73 15.93 1.75
C GLY A 374 -4.22 15.58 1.81
N GLY A 375 -4.93 15.63 0.69
CA GLY A 375 -6.32 15.17 0.58
C GLY A 375 -6.47 13.68 0.85
N VAL A 376 -5.59 12.85 0.26
CA VAL A 376 -5.56 11.41 0.51
C VAL A 376 -5.36 11.10 1.99
N ILE A 377 -4.39 11.73 2.65
CA ILE A 377 -4.14 11.56 4.09
C ILE A 377 -5.38 11.93 4.91
N ALA A 378 -6.05 13.03 4.57
CA ALA A 378 -7.26 13.45 5.28
C ALA A 378 -8.39 12.43 5.13
N VAL A 379 -8.61 11.88 3.94
CA VAL A 379 -9.58 10.81 3.70
C VAL A 379 -9.22 9.55 4.49
N LEU A 380 -7.97 9.11 4.44
CA LEU A 380 -7.50 7.94 5.17
C LEU A 380 -7.67 8.09 6.69
N ILE A 381 -7.33 9.25 7.26
CA ILE A 381 -7.56 9.54 8.69
C ILE A 381 -9.05 9.50 9.01
N THR A 382 -9.90 10.08 8.16
CA THR A 382 -11.36 10.08 8.37
C THR A 382 -11.93 8.67 8.35
N LEU A 383 -11.54 7.84 7.36
CA LEU A 383 -11.95 6.44 7.29
C LEU A 383 -11.47 5.65 8.52
N SER A 384 -10.24 5.88 8.93
CA SER A 384 -9.70 5.23 10.13
C SER A 384 -10.42 5.68 11.43
N LEU A 385 -10.85 6.94 11.52
CA LEU A 385 -11.69 7.42 12.65
C LEU A 385 -13.05 6.74 12.64
N VAL A 386 -13.69 6.57 11.49
CA VAL A 386 -14.94 5.82 11.35
C VAL A 386 -14.74 4.39 11.86
N LEU A 387 -13.64 3.74 11.47
CA LEU A 387 -13.31 2.40 11.92
C LEU A 387 -13.18 2.32 13.45
N VAL A 388 -12.30 3.13 14.04
CA VAL A 388 -12.05 3.12 15.49
C VAL A 388 -13.33 3.35 16.24
N THR A 389 -14.14 4.31 15.78
CA THR A 389 -15.42 4.61 16.42
C THR A 389 -16.40 3.43 16.28
N SER A 390 -16.44 2.74 15.14
CA SER A 390 -17.30 1.57 14.92
C SER A 390 -16.85 0.35 15.74
N VAL A 391 -15.56 0.22 16.01
CA VAL A 391 -15.02 -0.87 16.84
C VAL A 391 -15.27 -0.62 18.33
N VAL A 392 -15.04 0.62 18.79
CA VAL A 392 -15.23 1.00 20.19
C VAL A 392 -16.71 1.09 20.55
N PHE A 393 -17.54 1.53 19.60
CA PHE A 393 -18.99 1.67 19.77
C PHE A 393 -19.74 0.79 18.75
N PRO A 394 -19.91 -0.52 18.98
CA PRO A 394 -20.52 -1.46 18.01
C PRO A 394 -21.96 -1.08 17.59
N HIS A 395 -22.64 -0.28 18.40
CA HIS A 395 -24.02 0.17 18.14
C HIS A 395 -24.07 1.61 17.59
N ILE A 396 -22.97 2.12 17.02
CA ILE A 396 -22.93 3.47 16.45
C ILE A 396 -23.99 3.63 15.36
N ALA A 397 -24.79 4.69 15.45
CA ALA A 397 -25.79 4.97 14.44
C ALA A 397 -25.14 5.46 13.13
N ALA A 398 -25.72 5.08 11.99
CA ALA A 398 -25.25 5.51 10.67
C ALA A 398 -25.14 7.04 10.55
N ARG A 399 -26.04 7.80 11.20
CA ARG A 399 -25.99 9.27 11.26
C ARG A 399 -24.67 9.77 11.86
N GLN A 400 -24.15 9.10 12.89
CA GLN A 400 -22.89 9.49 13.55
C GLN A 400 -21.69 9.20 12.61
N ILE A 401 -21.70 8.06 11.90
CA ILE A 401 -20.67 7.74 10.88
C ILE A 401 -20.66 8.81 9.80
N VAL A 402 -21.82 9.15 9.25
CA VAL A 402 -21.97 10.22 8.24
C VAL A 402 -21.49 11.56 8.78
N THR A 403 -21.78 11.89 10.04
CA THR A 403 -21.30 13.11 10.68
C THR A 403 -19.78 13.15 10.77
N ILE A 404 -19.12 12.04 11.15
CA ILE A 404 -17.65 11.92 11.17
C ILE A 404 -17.08 12.16 9.77
N MET A 405 -17.66 11.54 8.75
CA MET A 405 -17.22 11.69 7.36
C MET A 405 -17.34 13.14 6.87
N ILE A 406 -18.49 13.76 7.08
CA ILE A 406 -18.71 15.17 6.69
C ILE A 406 -17.77 16.10 7.44
N SER A 407 -17.59 15.89 8.75
CA SER A 407 -16.68 16.70 9.59
C SER A 407 -15.23 16.54 9.12
N GLY A 408 -14.80 15.32 8.76
CA GLY A 408 -13.47 15.07 8.23
C GLY A 408 -13.21 15.80 6.90
N VAL A 409 -14.17 15.72 5.97
CA VAL A 409 -14.10 16.44 4.69
C VAL A 409 -14.10 17.96 4.90
N ALA A 410 -14.95 18.49 5.79
CA ALA A 410 -15.01 19.90 6.09
C ALA A 410 -13.70 20.42 6.70
N LEU A 411 -13.11 19.68 7.64
CA LEU A 411 -11.81 20.02 8.24
C LEU A 411 -10.68 19.98 7.20
N ALA A 412 -10.66 18.99 6.30
CA ALA A 412 -9.69 18.91 5.22
C ALA A 412 -9.82 20.09 4.24
N ALA A 413 -11.05 20.45 3.87
CA ALA A 413 -11.32 21.61 3.01
C ALA A 413 -10.90 22.92 3.68
N LEU A 414 -11.19 23.09 4.96
CA LEU A 414 -10.79 24.27 5.75
C LEU A 414 -9.26 24.37 5.84
N ALA A 415 -8.57 23.27 6.13
CA ALA A 415 -7.10 23.23 6.18
C ALA A 415 -6.50 23.60 4.81
N GLY A 416 -7.04 23.04 3.72
CA GLY A 416 -6.66 23.38 2.35
C GLY A 416 -6.86 24.86 2.03
N PHE A 417 -8.01 25.43 2.40
CA PHE A 417 -8.33 26.85 2.23
C PHE A 417 -7.35 27.75 3.00
N VAL A 418 -7.10 27.46 4.28
CA VAL A 418 -6.15 28.22 5.12
C VAL A 418 -4.75 28.20 4.52
N LEU A 419 -4.29 27.03 4.02
CA LEU A 419 -2.99 26.90 3.37
C LEU A 419 -2.92 27.73 2.07
N LEU A 420 -3.97 27.74 1.28
CA LEU A 420 -4.06 28.55 0.06
C LEU A 420 -4.12 30.06 0.37
N ALA A 421 -4.89 30.46 1.39
CA ALA A 421 -4.99 31.86 1.83
C ALA A 421 -3.64 32.40 2.32
N ARG A 422 -2.95 31.67 3.19
CA ARG A 422 -1.60 32.03 3.67
C ARG A 422 -0.60 32.15 2.53
N ARG A 423 -0.66 31.29 1.51
CA ARG A 423 0.19 31.36 0.33
C ARG A 423 -0.12 32.59 -0.54
N ARG A 424 -1.41 32.96 -0.72
CA ARG A 424 -1.80 34.17 -1.46
C ARG A 424 -1.32 35.43 -0.76
N GLN A 425 -1.33 35.49 0.56
CA GLN A 425 -0.78 36.60 1.33
C GLN A 425 0.74 36.71 1.16
N ALA A 426 1.47 35.60 1.24
CA ALA A 426 2.92 35.58 1.01
C ALA A 426 3.32 36.02 -0.42
N SER A 427 2.53 35.65 -1.45
CA SER A 427 2.79 36.08 -2.83
C SER A 427 2.43 37.55 -3.10
N ARG A 428 1.47 38.13 -2.37
CA ARG A 428 1.14 39.55 -2.47
C ARG A 428 2.22 40.43 -1.85
N GLY A 429 2.78 40.04 -0.69
CA GLY A 429 3.91 40.75 -0.08
C GLY A 429 5.20 40.71 -0.90
N ALA A 430 5.35 39.75 -1.82
CA ALA A 430 6.50 39.67 -2.73
C ALA A 430 6.27 40.42 -4.06
N ALA A 431 5.06 40.87 -4.36
CA ALA A 431 4.68 41.53 -5.61
C ALA A 431 4.77 43.08 -5.57
N ASP A 432 4.97 43.66 -4.39
CA ASP A 432 5.04 45.12 -4.18
C ASP A 432 6.43 45.73 -4.43
N GLY A 433 7.33 45.00 -5.08
CA GLY A 433 8.60 45.56 -5.62
C GLY A 433 8.37 46.29 -6.94
N PRO A 434 9.14 47.37 -7.26
CA PRO A 434 8.89 48.20 -8.42
C PRO A 434 9.03 47.43 -9.74
N ARG A 435 7.93 47.25 -10.46
CA ARG A 435 7.89 46.67 -11.80
C ARG A 435 8.33 47.71 -12.85
N GLN A 436 9.49 47.52 -13.46
CA GLN A 436 9.82 48.18 -14.71
C GLN A 436 8.96 47.58 -15.84
N ARG A 437 8.18 48.43 -16.52
CA ARG A 437 7.38 48.05 -17.70
C ARG A 437 8.29 48.00 -18.93
N PRO A 438 8.31 46.91 -19.72
CA PRO A 438 9.00 46.89 -21.01
C PRO A 438 8.14 47.57 -22.11
N VAL A 439 8.80 48.31 -22.99
CA VAL A 439 8.22 49.01 -24.15
C VAL A 439 7.89 48.03 -25.27
N ALA A 440 6.74 48.21 -25.93
CA ALA A 440 6.04 47.24 -26.78
C ALA A 440 6.62 46.98 -28.20
N ALA A 441 7.79 47.49 -28.57
CA ALA A 441 8.30 47.42 -29.95
C ALA A 441 9.37 46.33 -30.20
N GLN A 442 9.69 45.45 -29.22
CA GLN A 442 10.70 44.39 -29.35
C GLN A 442 10.12 42.97 -29.22
N ALA A 443 8.80 42.79 -29.41
CA ALA A 443 8.09 41.62 -28.96
C ALA A 443 8.25 40.35 -29.80
N GLN A 444 8.57 40.40 -31.07
CA GLN A 444 8.62 39.21 -31.94
C GLN A 444 10.00 38.56 -32.04
N ALA A 445 11.05 39.34 -32.24
CA ALA A 445 12.43 38.81 -32.21
C ALA A 445 12.85 38.36 -30.79
N SER A 446 12.18 38.90 -29.73
CA SER A 446 12.39 38.48 -28.33
C SER A 446 11.66 37.19 -27.98
N ALA A 447 10.61 36.78 -28.69
CA ALA A 447 9.84 35.58 -28.38
C ALA A 447 10.61 34.28 -28.74
N GLU A 448 11.25 34.23 -29.91
CA GLU A 448 12.08 33.09 -30.32
C GLU A 448 13.38 33.00 -29.51
N ALA A 449 14.04 34.14 -29.28
CA ALA A 449 15.20 34.18 -28.39
C ALA A 449 14.85 33.81 -26.95
N LYS A 450 13.66 34.21 -26.47
CA LYS A 450 13.15 33.86 -25.15
C LYS A 450 12.75 32.39 -25.06
N ALA A 451 12.11 31.84 -26.10
CA ALA A 451 11.79 30.40 -26.15
C ALA A 451 13.07 29.55 -26.23
N GLY A 452 14.08 29.95 -26.98
CA GLY A 452 15.39 29.28 -27.02
C GLY A 452 16.15 29.39 -25.70
N ALA A 453 16.12 30.54 -25.04
CA ALA A 453 16.70 30.72 -23.70
C ALA A 453 15.97 29.94 -22.62
N GLU A 454 14.64 29.89 -22.67
CA GLU A 454 13.82 29.07 -21.76
C GLU A 454 14.04 27.55 -21.98
N ALA A 455 14.17 27.12 -23.25
CA ALA A 455 14.50 25.73 -23.58
C ALA A 455 15.90 25.34 -23.07
N LYS A 456 16.90 26.23 -23.27
CA LYS A 456 18.27 26.01 -22.77
C LYS A 456 18.33 26.03 -21.25
N ALA A 457 17.67 26.96 -20.59
CA ALA A 457 17.58 27.03 -19.14
C ALA A 457 16.85 25.81 -18.57
N SER A 458 15.81 25.32 -19.26
CA SER A 458 15.10 24.09 -18.89
C SER A 458 15.99 22.85 -19.02
N ALA A 459 16.79 22.75 -20.09
CA ALA A 459 17.73 21.65 -20.30
C ALA A 459 18.88 21.68 -19.27
N GLU A 460 19.41 22.85 -18.95
CA GLU A 460 20.44 23.03 -17.90
C GLU A 460 19.88 22.72 -16.52
N ALA A 461 18.65 23.14 -16.21
CA ALA A 461 17.96 22.81 -14.98
C ALA A 461 17.68 21.29 -14.87
N GLN A 462 17.31 20.65 -15.97
CA GLN A 462 17.11 19.20 -16.02
C GLN A 462 18.43 18.45 -15.81
N ALA A 463 19.50 18.84 -16.48
CA ALA A 463 20.83 18.28 -16.31
C ALA A 463 21.35 18.46 -14.87
N SER A 464 21.17 19.65 -14.29
CA SER A 464 21.50 19.93 -12.90
C SER A 464 20.68 19.05 -11.93
N LYS A 465 19.41 18.82 -12.24
CA LYS A 465 18.53 17.95 -11.46
C LYS A 465 18.99 16.49 -11.50
N GLU A 466 19.40 15.98 -12.64
CA GLU A 466 19.87 14.59 -12.79
C GLU A 466 21.21 14.34 -12.09
N HIS A 467 22.06 15.36 -12.02
CA HIS A 467 23.35 15.30 -11.34
C HIS A 467 23.28 15.53 -9.84
N TRP A 468 22.15 16.01 -9.34
CA TRP A 468 22.00 16.26 -7.91
C TRP A 468 22.08 14.97 -7.10
N ARG A 469 22.80 15.00 -5.98
CA ARG A 469 22.91 13.89 -5.03
C ARG A 469 22.67 14.39 -3.61
N MET A 470 21.99 13.58 -2.83
CA MET A 470 21.80 13.85 -1.41
C MET A 470 23.17 13.91 -0.71
N PRO A 471 23.43 14.90 0.17
CA PRO A 471 24.60 14.89 1.03
C PRO A 471 24.69 13.61 1.87
N ALA A 472 25.90 13.23 2.31
CA ALA A 472 26.06 12.08 3.19
C ALA A 472 25.17 12.22 4.44
N LEU A 473 24.54 11.14 4.90
CA LEU A 473 23.61 11.15 6.04
C LEU A 473 24.22 11.79 7.29
N ALA A 474 25.51 11.55 7.57
CA ALA A 474 26.22 12.13 8.70
C ALA A 474 26.33 13.68 8.65
N MET A 475 26.13 14.28 7.47
CA MET A 475 26.15 15.73 7.25
C MET A 475 24.75 16.35 7.30
N LEU A 476 23.70 15.54 7.36
CA LEU A 476 22.33 16.02 7.41
C LEU A 476 21.93 16.31 8.85
N ALA A 477 21.71 17.58 9.17
CA ALA A 477 21.10 17.97 10.45
C ALA A 477 19.67 17.42 10.55
N PRO A 478 19.15 17.13 11.76
CA PRO A 478 17.75 16.77 11.96
C PRO A 478 16.81 17.80 11.31
N ALA A 479 15.68 17.35 10.76
CA ALA A 479 14.73 18.23 10.11
C ALA A 479 14.13 19.22 11.12
N PRO A 480 14.07 20.52 10.81
CA PRO A 480 13.40 21.49 11.68
C PRO A 480 11.89 21.20 11.68
N ILE A 481 11.41 20.60 12.76
CA ILE A 481 9.99 20.29 12.94
C ILE A 481 9.36 21.46 13.71
N SER A 482 8.45 22.22 13.05
CA SER A 482 7.69 23.26 13.75
C SER A 482 6.81 22.68 14.86
N LEU A 483 6.49 23.47 15.88
CA LEU A 483 5.65 23.02 17.00
C LEU A 483 4.31 22.43 16.50
N GLY A 484 3.65 23.06 15.52
CA GLY A 484 2.41 22.55 14.95
C GLY A 484 2.56 21.21 14.21
N ARG A 485 3.70 20.97 13.55
CA ARG A 485 3.99 19.65 12.96
C ARG A 485 4.24 18.60 14.04
N ARG A 486 4.96 18.96 15.10
CA ARG A 486 5.24 18.06 16.23
C ARG A 486 3.96 17.65 16.94
N THR A 487 3.05 18.59 17.22
CA THR A 487 1.75 18.29 17.84
C THR A 487 0.87 17.44 16.93
N ALA A 488 0.83 17.70 15.60
CA ALA A 488 0.12 16.88 14.64
C ALA A 488 0.67 15.44 14.58
N MET A 489 1.98 15.27 14.58
CA MET A 489 2.61 13.94 14.60
C MET A 489 2.33 13.18 15.90
N LEU A 490 2.37 13.86 17.05
CA LEU A 490 2.01 13.25 18.35
C LEU A 490 0.53 12.87 18.40
N GLY A 491 -0.37 13.71 17.88
CA GLY A 491 -1.78 13.39 17.77
C GLY A 491 -2.03 12.18 16.87
N MET A 492 -1.35 12.10 15.73
CA MET A 492 -1.38 10.93 14.84
C MET A 492 -0.86 9.67 15.55
N TRP A 493 0.26 9.78 16.28
CA TRP A 493 0.81 8.66 17.05
C TRP A 493 -0.17 8.14 18.10
N ALA A 494 -0.71 9.04 18.94
CA ALA A 494 -1.68 8.64 19.96
C ALA A 494 -2.93 7.98 19.35
N TYR A 495 -3.42 8.54 18.25
CA TYR A 495 -4.53 7.98 17.50
C TYR A 495 -4.22 6.55 16.98
N LEU A 496 -3.05 6.36 16.34
CA LEU A 496 -2.67 5.06 15.77
C LEU A 496 -2.49 3.98 16.85
N VAL A 497 -1.90 4.33 18.00
CA VAL A 497 -1.80 3.40 19.14
C VAL A 497 -3.19 2.96 19.61
N ILE A 498 -4.13 3.90 19.74
CA ILE A 498 -5.52 3.60 20.13
C ILE A 498 -6.19 2.73 19.05
N ALA A 499 -6.03 3.09 17.77
CA ALA A 499 -6.63 2.37 16.65
C ALA A 499 -6.09 0.93 16.55
N MET A 500 -4.78 0.75 16.67
CA MET A 500 -4.14 -0.57 16.67
C MET A 500 -4.63 -1.42 17.86
N ALA A 501 -4.66 -0.84 19.05
CA ALA A 501 -5.17 -1.53 20.23
C ALA A 501 -6.65 -1.95 20.07
N ALA A 502 -7.49 -1.09 19.48
CA ALA A 502 -8.90 -1.38 19.22
C ALA A 502 -9.08 -2.52 18.21
N VAL A 503 -8.31 -2.52 17.11
CA VAL A 503 -8.36 -3.60 16.09
C VAL A 503 -7.87 -4.93 16.67
N VAL A 504 -6.74 -4.93 17.38
CA VAL A 504 -6.21 -6.13 18.05
C VAL A 504 -7.19 -6.67 19.09
N TYR A 505 -7.78 -5.80 19.90
CA TYR A 505 -8.83 -6.18 20.84
C TYR A 505 -10.04 -6.80 20.13
N ARG A 506 -10.49 -6.20 19.02
CA ARG A 506 -11.62 -6.73 18.24
C ARG A 506 -11.32 -8.11 17.67
N ILE A 507 -10.13 -8.31 17.10
CA ILE A 507 -9.68 -9.62 16.59
C ILE A 507 -9.67 -10.64 17.75
N ALA A 508 -9.12 -10.27 18.91
CA ALA A 508 -9.07 -11.15 20.08
C ALA A 508 -10.47 -11.54 20.58
N VAL A 509 -11.39 -10.56 20.67
CA VAL A 509 -12.79 -10.83 21.06
C VAL A 509 -13.49 -11.75 20.06
N LEU A 510 -13.29 -11.55 18.76
CA LEU A 510 -13.90 -12.40 17.73
C LEU A 510 -13.27 -13.81 17.69
N ALA A 511 -11.99 -13.93 18.04
CA ALA A 511 -11.26 -15.19 18.00
C ALA A 511 -11.47 -16.05 19.27
N PHE A 512 -11.62 -15.41 20.44
CA PHE A 512 -11.62 -16.09 21.76
C PHE A 512 -12.83 -15.74 22.62
N GLY A 513 -13.66 -14.77 22.23
CA GLY A 513 -14.88 -14.41 22.94
C GLY A 513 -16.00 -15.38 22.59
N HIS A 514 -16.31 -16.30 23.55
CA HIS A 514 -17.49 -17.15 23.53
C HIS A 514 -18.68 -16.39 24.10
#